data_05e7e41958b2fae77428bc25736bde38
#
_entry.id   05e7e41958b2fae77428bc25736bde38
#
_cell.length_a   1.000
_cell.length_b   1.000
_cell.length_c   1.000
_cell.angle_alpha   90.00
_cell.angle_beta   90.00
_cell.angle_gamma   90.00
#
_symmetry.space_group_name_H-M   'P 1'
#
loop_
_entity.id
_entity.type
_entity.pdbx_description
1 polymer ?
#
loop_
_entity_poly.entity_id
_entity_poly.type
_entity_poly.pdbx_seq_one_letter_code
_entity_poly.pdbx_strand_id
1 'polypeptide(L)' 'MIGEYTVKIGNKLFDYTNVDDIPEKFDHLIKFIPTEPSEPHTQADHDYINTFPKKFKEVFEREQK' A
#
# COMPACT_ATOMS: atom_id res chain seq x y z
N MET A 1 7.79 -0.02 -2.35
CA MET A 1 7.10 -1.05 -1.53
C MET A 1 6.23 -1.90 -2.44
N ILE A 2 6.55 -3.16 -2.54
CA ILE A 2 5.84 -4.12 -3.38
C ILE A 2 4.78 -4.84 -2.56
N GLY A 3 3.67 -5.20 -3.19
CA GLY A 3 2.60 -5.90 -2.50
C GLY A 3 1.37 -5.99 -3.39
N GLU A 4 0.20 -6.04 -2.77
CA GLU A 4 -1.08 -6.03 -3.47
C GLU A 4 -1.90 -4.85 -2.98
N TYR A 5 -2.22 -3.95 -3.91
CA TYR A 5 -2.94 -2.73 -3.61
C TYR A 5 -4.08 -2.56 -4.58
N THR A 6 -5.27 -2.30 -4.06
CA THR A 6 -6.47 -2.10 -4.89
C THR A 6 -7.18 -0.84 -4.43
N VAL A 7 -7.52 0.01 -5.39
CA VAL A 7 -8.31 1.21 -5.13
C VAL A 7 -9.52 1.25 -6.04
N LYS A 8 -10.57 1.92 -5.58
CA LYS A 8 -11.78 2.12 -6.37
C LYS A 8 -11.84 3.57 -6.82
N ILE A 9 -12.06 3.78 -8.11
CA ILE A 9 -12.26 5.10 -8.69
C ILE A 9 -13.53 5.05 -9.53
N GLY A 10 -14.54 5.81 -9.11
CA GLY A 10 -15.86 5.71 -9.73
C GLY A 10 -16.43 4.32 -9.53
N ASN A 11 -16.77 3.63 -10.62
CA ASN A 11 -17.29 2.27 -10.59
C ASN A 11 -16.27 1.22 -10.96
N LYS A 12 -14.98 1.57 -10.99
CA LYS A 12 -13.93 0.67 -11.43
C LYS A 12 -12.91 0.41 -10.33
N LEU A 13 -12.39 -0.83 -10.31
CA LEU A 13 -11.32 -1.23 -9.41
C LEU A 13 -10.01 -1.25 -10.18
N PHE A 14 -8.95 -0.77 -9.53
CA PHE A 14 -7.61 -0.75 -10.12
C PHE A 14 -6.64 -1.43 -9.17
N ASP A 15 -5.91 -2.41 -9.67
CA ASP A 15 -4.94 -3.17 -8.91
C ASP A 15 -3.53 -2.72 -9.24
N TYR A 16 -2.71 -2.59 -8.20
CA TYR A 16 -1.31 -2.19 -8.34
C TYR A 16 -0.43 -3.14 -7.53
N THR A 17 0.79 -3.37 -7.99
CA THR A 17 1.77 -4.19 -7.28
C THR A 17 2.82 -3.35 -6.57
N ASN A 18 2.87 -2.06 -6.86
CA ASN A 18 3.80 -1.14 -6.21
C ASN A 18 3.02 0.03 -5.64
N VAL A 19 3.27 0.35 -4.38
CA VAL A 19 2.56 1.45 -3.71
C VAL A 19 2.78 2.79 -4.43
N ASP A 20 3.92 2.96 -5.09
CA ASP A 20 4.22 4.20 -5.82
C ASP A 20 3.38 4.37 -7.07
N ASP A 21 2.77 3.29 -7.56
CA ASP A 21 1.88 3.34 -8.72
C ASP A 21 0.46 3.77 -8.35
N ILE A 22 0.13 3.78 -7.07
CA ILE A 22 -1.20 4.18 -6.62
C ILE A 22 -1.41 5.66 -6.93
N PRO A 23 -2.54 6.06 -7.57
CA PRO A 23 -2.80 7.47 -7.85
C PRO A 23 -2.91 8.29 -6.57
N GLU A 24 -2.66 9.58 -6.69
CA GLU A 24 -2.73 10.49 -5.54
C GLU A 24 -4.14 10.66 -5.01
N LYS A 25 -5.14 10.39 -5.84
CA LYS A 25 -6.55 10.51 -5.47
C LYS A 25 -7.34 9.31 -5.94
N PHE A 26 -8.15 8.75 -5.07
CA PHE A 26 -9.07 7.65 -5.39
C PHE A 26 -10.26 7.73 -4.44
N ASP A 27 -11.36 7.06 -4.78
CA ASP A 27 -12.57 7.12 -3.98
C ASP A 27 -12.46 6.29 -2.71
N HIS A 28 -11.97 5.06 -2.85
CA HIS A 28 -11.83 4.15 -1.71
C HIS A 28 -10.59 3.29 -1.82
N LEU A 29 -9.94 3.07 -0.70
CA LEU A 29 -8.86 2.09 -0.59
C LEU A 29 -9.49 0.75 -0.25
N ILE A 30 -9.45 -0.20 -1.18
CA ILE A 30 -10.08 -1.50 -1.04
C ILE A 30 -9.13 -2.51 -0.41
N LYS A 31 -7.86 -2.48 -0.82
CA LYS A 31 -6.88 -3.47 -0.39
C LYS A 31 -5.50 -2.82 -0.23
N PHE A 32 -4.82 -3.19 0.84
CA PHE A 32 -3.45 -2.73 1.07
C PHE A 32 -2.69 -3.84 1.79
N ILE A 33 -1.99 -4.67 1.03
CA ILE A 33 -1.24 -5.81 1.54
C ILE A 33 0.20 -5.72 1.05
N PRO A 34 1.11 -5.09 1.82
CA PRO A 34 2.52 -5.07 1.46
C PRO A 34 3.14 -6.45 1.63
N THR A 35 4.08 -6.79 0.75
CA THR A 35 4.80 -8.05 0.81
C THR A 35 5.90 -7.96 1.85
N GLU A 36 5.91 -8.89 2.80
CA GLU A 36 6.94 -8.95 3.82
C GLU A 36 8.20 -9.60 3.27
N PRO A 37 9.39 -9.15 3.75
CA PRO A 37 10.65 -9.82 3.40
C PRO A 37 10.66 -11.28 3.88
N SER A 38 11.44 -12.12 3.19
CA SER A 38 11.60 -13.53 3.58
C SER A 38 12.38 -13.65 4.88
N GLU A 39 12.11 -14.72 5.64
CA GLU A 39 12.86 -15.02 6.86
C GLU A 39 14.19 -15.72 6.49
N PRO A 40 15.26 -15.57 7.34
CA PRO A 40 15.26 -14.74 8.55
C PRO A 40 15.33 -13.25 8.24
N HIS A 41 14.68 -12.45 9.09
CA HIS A 41 14.69 -11.01 8.93
C HIS A 41 15.99 -10.40 9.45
N THR A 42 16.56 -9.48 8.69
CA THR A 42 17.70 -8.66 9.15
C THR A 42 17.18 -7.42 9.83
N GLN A 43 18.06 -6.61 10.41
CA GLN A 43 17.67 -5.33 10.99
C GLN A 43 17.06 -4.41 9.92
N ALA A 44 17.63 -4.44 8.71
CA ALA A 44 17.09 -3.64 7.61
C ALA A 44 15.67 -4.08 7.23
N ASP A 45 15.41 -5.40 7.28
CA ASP A 45 14.06 -5.92 7.01
C ASP A 45 13.06 -5.47 8.07
N HIS A 46 13.47 -5.46 9.34
CA HIS A 46 12.62 -4.96 10.43
C HIS A 46 12.31 -3.48 10.25
N ASP A 47 13.29 -2.69 9.86
CA ASP A 47 13.08 -1.27 9.61
C ASP A 47 12.11 -1.04 8.45
N TYR A 48 12.21 -1.87 7.41
CA TYR A 48 11.30 -1.81 6.27
C TYR A 48 9.87 -2.15 6.70
N ILE A 49 9.69 -3.23 7.45
CA ILE A 49 8.37 -3.63 7.94
C ILE A 49 7.76 -2.54 8.83
N ASN A 50 8.57 -1.88 9.64
CA ASN A 50 8.13 -0.81 10.52
C ASN A 50 7.62 0.42 9.75
N THR A 51 7.92 0.54 8.46
CA THR A 51 7.38 1.62 7.64
C THR A 51 5.97 1.35 7.12
N PHE A 52 5.50 0.09 7.19
CA PHE A 52 4.20 -0.29 6.64
C PHE A 52 3.02 0.50 7.22
N PRO A 53 2.87 0.62 8.55
CA PRO A 53 1.76 1.39 9.12
C PRO A 53 1.79 2.86 8.70
N LYS A 54 2.96 3.45 8.64
CA LYS A 54 3.12 4.83 8.21
C LYS A 54 2.72 5.00 6.75
N LYS A 55 3.15 4.08 5.89
CA LYS A 55 2.83 4.13 4.47
C LYS A 55 1.34 3.91 4.24
N PHE A 56 0.74 2.99 4.98
CA PHE A 56 -0.69 2.76 4.92
C PHE A 56 -1.45 4.05 5.24
N LYS A 57 -1.04 4.76 6.28
CA LYS A 57 -1.68 6.01 6.66
C LYS A 57 -1.57 7.05 5.56
N GLU A 58 -0.40 7.18 4.93
CA GLU A 58 -0.19 8.11 3.83
C GLU A 58 -1.14 7.81 2.66
N VAL A 59 -1.25 6.55 2.28
CA VAL A 59 -2.12 6.13 1.19
C VAL A 59 -3.59 6.32 1.56
N PHE A 60 -3.96 5.97 2.79
CA PHE A 60 -5.33 6.10 3.26
C PHE A 60 -5.79 7.56 3.25
N GLU A 61 -4.89 8.49 3.55
CA GLU A 61 -5.20 9.92 3.53
C GLU A 61 -5.52 10.43 2.12
N ARG A 62 -5.14 9.68 1.08
CA ARG A 62 -5.47 10.02 -0.30
C ARG A 62 -6.90 9.61 -0.67
N GLU A 63 -7.55 8.83 0.17
CA GLU A 63 -8.92 8.40 -0.08
C GLU A 63 -9.87 9.59 -0.07
N GLN A 64 -10.70 9.67 -1.10
CA GLN A 64 -11.69 10.74 -1.24
C GLN A 64 -13.00 10.29 -0.61
N LYS A 65 -13.48 11.05 0.34
CA LYS A 65 -14.73 10.76 1.04
C LYS A 65 -15.89 11.55 0.46
#